data_c0ceb9cb4e2a1fe5a3eac2acaea87192
#
_entry.id   c0ceb9cb4e2a1fe5a3eac2acaea87192
#
_cell.length_a   1.000
_cell.length_b   1.000
_cell.length_c   1.000
_cell.angle_alpha   90.00
_cell.angle_beta   90.00
_cell.angle_gamma   90.00
#
_symmetry.space_group_name_H-M   'P 1'
#
loop_
_entity.id
_entity.type
_entity.pdbx_description
1 polymer ?
#
loop_
_entity_poly.entity_id
_entity_poly.type
_entity_poly.pdbx_seq_one_letter_code
_entity_poly.pdbx_strand_id
1 'polypeptide(L)'
;MRKRLFEIIDVSDTDDRTSAIYDSVMIVLICVSMIPLFFKSSNRLFMAIDRVTAAAFIIDYIFRLITADYKYGKRSITAFIKYPFSPFAIIDVLSILPALLPVNAGLKLFRLLRLGKAFRTLKFLRYSKSFNIIVNVMHNQKESLEAVCYLAFGYVILSALIMYSVEPETFDNFFYAVYWAVVTLTTVGYGDIYPVSVIGRIVSMISSFMGIAIVALPTGIITAGFMAELERKQSDDESEK
;
A
#
# COMPACT_ATOMS: atom_id res chain seq x y z
N MET A 1 5.13 15.57 29.23
CA MET A 1 5.57 14.23 28.85
C MET A 1 4.84 13.70 27.61
N ARG A 2 3.49 13.60 27.59
CA ARG A 2 2.71 13.06 26.44
C ARG A 2 2.92 13.83 25.11
N LYS A 3 2.99 15.18 25.16
CA LYS A 3 3.25 16.00 23.99
C LYS A 3 4.64 15.70 23.38
N ARG A 4 5.68 15.61 24.23
CA ARG A 4 7.03 15.26 23.78
C ARG A 4 7.11 13.84 23.20
N LEU A 5 6.36 12.89 23.77
CA LEU A 5 6.24 11.54 23.24
C LEU A 5 5.61 11.55 21.86
N PHE A 6 4.56 12.35 21.66
CA PHE A 6 3.93 12.53 20.35
C PHE A 6 4.90 13.09 19.32
N GLU A 7 5.66 14.15 19.67
CA GLU A 7 6.67 14.78 18.80
C GLU A 7 7.79 13.80 18.37
N ILE A 8 8.14 12.82 19.22
CA ILE A 8 9.15 11.80 18.91
C ILE A 8 8.60 10.71 18.00
N ILE A 9 7.33 10.30 18.20
CA ILE A 9 6.74 9.10 17.55
C ILE A 9 6.03 9.46 16.25
N ASP A 10 5.44 10.65 16.14
CA ASP A 10 4.84 11.07 14.87
C ASP A 10 5.94 11.55 13.93
N VAL A 11 5.82 11.18 12.66
CA VAL A 11 6.78 11.61 11.62
C VAL A 11 6.69 13.13 11.53
N SER A 12 7.53 13.81 12.31
CA SER A 12 7.53 15.26 12.37
C SER A 12 8.41 15.83 11.25
N ASP A 13 7.95 16.93 10.65
CA ASP A 13 8.75 17.79 9.78
C ASP A 13 9.86 18.53 10.56
N THR A 14 9.93 18.36 11.87
CA THR A 14 10.92 19.00 12.73
C THR A 14 12.25 18.27 12.69
N ASP A 15 13.34 19.03 12.66
CA ASP A 15 14.75 18.59 12.68
C ASP A 15 15.18 18.02 14.05
N ASP A 16 14.25 17.30 14.74
CA ASP A 16 14.52 16.72 16.05
C ASP A 16 15.32 15.42 15.90
N ARG A 17 16.59 15.47 16.32
CA ARG A 17 17.50 14.31 16.35
C ARG A 17 16.89 13.08 17.02
N THR A 18 16.06 13.28 18.06
CA THR A 18 15.44 12.19 18.82
C THR A 18 14.39 11.46 17.98
N SER A 19 13.60 12.19 17.21
CA SER A 19 12.62 11.61 16.27
C SER A 19 13.33 10.85 15.14
N ALA A 20 14.40 11.41 14.57
CA ALA A 20 15.18 10.75 13.52
C ALA A 20 15.83 9.44 14.00
N ILE A 21 16.34 9.41 15.24
CA ILE A 21 16.89 8.18 15.85
C ILE A 21 15.77 7.15 16.05
N TYR A 22 14.60 7.56 16.56
CA TYR A 22 13.47 6.68 16.74
C TYR A 22 13.03 6.04 15.42
N ASP A 23 12.86 6.84 14.37
CA ASP A 23 12.49 6.37 13.03
C ASP A 23 13.54 5.40 12.48
N SER A 24 14.82 5.69 12.63
CA SER A 24 15.93 4.83 12.20
C SER A 24 15.91 3.49 12.94
N VAL A 25 15.70 3.49 14.25
CA VAL A 25 15.59 2.27 15.07
C VAL A 25 14.39 1.43 14.63
N MET A 26 13.24 2.07 14.39
CA MET A 26 12.05 1.36 13.94
C MET A 26 12.24 0.76 12.53
N ILE A 27 12.89 1.46 11.61
CA ILE A 27 13.24 0.95 10.28
C ILE A 27 14.13 -0.30 10.41
N VAL A 28 15.17 -0.24 11.25
CA VAL A 28 16.06 -1.39 11.50
C VAL A 28 15.28 -2.56 12.09
N LEU A 29 14.39 -2.32 13.05
CA LEU A 29 13.54 -3.36 13.63
C LEU A 29 12.61 -4.00 12.60
N ILE A 30 12.04 -3.21 11.67
CA ILE A 30 11.24 -3.72 10.57
C ILE A 30 12.09 -4.62 9.67
N CYS A 31 13.27 -4.16 9.24
CA CYS A 31 14.19 -4.95 8.42
C CYS A 31 14.58 -6.27 9.10
N VAL A 32 14.95 -6.23 10.39
CA VAL A 32 15.30 -7.42 11.17
C VAL A 32 14.11 -8.37 11.29
N SER A 33 12.89 -7.85 11.46
CA SER A 33 11.66 -8.67 11.54
C SER A 33 11.32 -9.41 10.25
N MET A 34 11.88 -8.97 9.12
CA MET A 34 11.69 -9.63 7.82
C MET A 34 12.62 -10.83 7.63
N ILE A 35 13.78 -10.88 8.30
CA ILE A 35 14.76 -11.96 8.14
C ILE A 35 14.13 -13.35 8.29
N PRO A 36 13.32 -13.65 9.33
CA PRO A 36 12.68 -14.95 9.46
C PRO A 36 11.73 -15.34 8.32
N LEU A 37 11.25 -14.36 7.53
CA LEU A 37 10.33 -14.64 6.40
C LEU A 37 11.04 -15.25 5.20
N PHE A 38 12.33 -14.99 5.02
CA PHE A 38 13.12 -15.54 3.93
C PHE A 38 13.51 -17.00 4.16
N PHE A 39 13.37 -17.50 5.40
CA PHE A 39 13.75 -18.86 5.75
C PHE A 39 12.53 -19.71 6.09
N LYS A 40 12.41 -20.87 5.47
CA LYS A 40 11.33 -21.83 5.77
C LYS A 40 11.53 -22.56 7.10
N SER A 41 12.75 -22.55 7.67
CA SER A 41 13.11 -23.22 8.91
C SER A 41 12.78 -22.36 10.13
N SER A 42 12.21 -22.97 11.17
CA SER A 42 11.95 -22.30 12.44
C SER A 42 13.10 -22.60 13.41
N ASN A 43 14.04 -21.67 13.54
CA ASN A 43 15.12 -21.74 14.52
C ASN A 43 14.77 -20.96 15.79
N ARG A 44 15.38 -21.32 16.94
CA ARG A 44 15.22 -20.58 18.21
C ARG A 44 15.57 -19.08 18.04
N LEU A 45 16.58 -18.79 17.23
CA LEU A 45 16.97 -17.41 16.89
C LEU A 45 15.84 -16.65 16.20
N PHE A 46 15.22 -17.25 15.18
CA PHE A 46 14.11 -16.60 14.44
C PHE A 46 12.88 -16.39 15.30
N MET A 47 12.60 -17.33 16.23
CA MET A 47 11.54 -17.14 17.21
C MET A 47 11.85 -16.02 18.21
N ALA A 48 13.11 -15.85 18.61
CA ALA A 48 13.54 -14.75 19.46
C ALA A 48 13.39 -13.41 18.74
N ILE A 49 13.86 -13.30 17.50
CA ILE A 49 13.69 -12.11 16.64
C ILE A 49 12.21 -11.74 16.53
N ASP A 50 11.34 -12.72 16.21
CA ASP A 50 9.90 -12.49 16.07
C ASP A 50 9.26 -11.97 17.37
N ARG A 51 9.65 -12.49 18.54
CA ARG A 51 9.11 -12.03 19.81
C ARG A 51 9.59 -10.64 20.19
N VAL A 52 10.88 -10.36 20.03
CA VAL A 52 11.47 -9.06 20.38
C VAL A 52 10.90 -7.96 19.47
N THR A 53 10.86 -8.20 18.16
CA THR A 53 10.30 -7.22 17.23
C THR A 53 8.80 -7.02 17.42
N ALA A 54 8.04 -8.09 17.71
CA ALA A 54 6.61 -7.98 18.02
C ALA A 54 6.37 -7.18 19.30
N ALA A 55 7.17 -7.40 20.36
CA ALA A 55 7.08 -6.63 21.61
C ALA A 55 7.35 -5.14 21.35
N ALA A 56 8.39 -4.81 20.56
CA ALA A 56 8.70 -3.44 20.18
C ALA A 56 7.54 -2.79 19.40
N PHE A 57 6.92 -3.51 18.47
CA PHE A 57 5.78 -3.01 17.69
C PHE A 57 4.51 -2.83 18.54
N ILE A 58 4.29 -3.68 19.55
CA ILE A 58 3.19 -3.52 20.52
C ILE A 58 3.39 -2.24 21.33
N ILE A 59 4.61 -2.01 21.82
CA ILE A 59 4.95 -0.82 22.59
C ILE A 59 4.76 0.44 21.74
N ASP A 60 5.25 0.43 20.49
CA ASP A 60 5.04 1.53 19.55
C ASP A 60 3.54 1.82 19.32
N TYR A 61 2.73 0.77 19.10
CA TYR A 61 1.28 0.93 18.92
C TYR A 61 0.60 1.52 20.15
N ILE A 62 0.97 1.05 21.36
CA ILE A 62 0.43 1.57 22.62
C ILE A 62 0.78 3.05 22.79
N PHE A 63 2.03 3.44 22.53
CA PHE A 63 2.44 4.83 22.61
C PHE A 63 1.67 5.72 21.64
N ARG A 64 1.46 5.27 20.42
CA ARG A 64 0.64 5.99 19.41
C ARG A 64 -0.82 6.07 19.82
N LEU A 65 -1.36 5.02 20.40
CA LEU A 65 -2.73 5.02 20.93
C LEU A 65 -2.88 6.05 22.06
N ILE A 66 -1.92 6.08 23.01
CA ILE A 66 -1.94 7.03 24.14
C ILE A 66 -1.80 8.48 23.67
N THR A 67 -1.17 8.73 22.53
CA THR A 67 -0.95 10.07 21.96
C THR A 67 -1.92 10.43 20.85
N ALA A 68 -2.92 9.60 20.57
CA ALA A 68 -3.88 9.77 19.48
C ALA A 68 -4.68 11.10 19.55
N ASP A 69 -4.90 11.63 20.75
CA ASP A 69 -5.56 12.90 20.98
C ASP A 69 -4.80 14.11 20.40
N TYR A 70 -3.47 14.06 20.41
CA TYR A 70 -2.65 15.11 19.81
C TYR A 70 -2.73 15.08 18.28
N LYS A 71 -2.79 13.90 17.66
CA LYS A 71 -2.90 13.74 16.22
C LYS A 71 -4.17 14.36 15.63
N TYR A 72 -5.29 14.25 16.35
CA TYR A 72 -6.58 14.77 15.89
C TYR A 72 -6.91 16.18 16.42
N GLY A 73 -6.00 16.81 17.18
CA GLY A 73 -6.17 18.17 17.72
C GLY A 73 -7.37 18.33 18.67
N LYS A 74 -8.02 17.26 19.08
CA LYS A 74 -9.19 17.23 19.93
C LYS A 74 -8.94 16.34 21.14
N ARG A 75 -8.89 16.92 22.33
CA ARG A 75 -8.90 16.15 23.59
C ARG A 75 -10.27 15.49 23.79
N SER A 76 -10.59 14.51 22.97
CA SER A 76 -11.87 13.81 23.01
C SER A 76 -11.65 12.30 22.99
N ILE A 77 -12.45 11.58 23.76
CA ILE A 77 -12.49 10.10 23.75
C ILE A 77 -12.68 9.54 22.34
N THR A 78 -13.36 10.30 21.48
CA THR A 78 -13.56 9.95 20.07
C THR A 78 -12.24 9.78 19.29
N ALA A 79 -11.16 10.48 19.66
CA ALA A 79 -9.85 10.33 19.02
C ALA A 79 -9.25 8.93 19.27
N PHE A 80 -9.39 8.42 20.49
CA PHE A 80 -8.92 7.07 20.85
C PHE A 80 -9.71 5.96 20.17
N ILE A 81 -11.01 6.16 19.93
CA ILE A 81 -11.88 5.20 19.21
C ILE A 81 -11.60 5.26 17.71
N LYS A 82 -11.35 6.45 17.15
CA LYS A 82 -11.06 6.65 15.72
C LYS A 82 -9.67 6.14 15.31
N TYR A 83 -8.69 6.24 16.20
CA TYR A 83 -7.30 5.91 15.88
C TYR A 83 -7.12 4.46 15.37
N PRO A 84 -7.67 3.40 16.02
CA PRO A 84 -7.53 2.02 15.54
C PRO A 84 -8.04 1.77 14.12
N PHE A 85 -8.98 2.60 13.64
CA PHE A 85 -9.55 2.51 12.29
C PHE A 85 -8.78 3.36 11.26
N SER A 86 -7.73 4.06 11.68
CA SER A 86 -6.88 4.77 10.71
C SER A 86 -6.03 3.76 9.89
N PRO A 87 -5.73 4.07 8.61
CA PRO A 87 -4.98 3.15 7.74
C PRO A 87 -3.66 2.66 8.36
N PHE A 88 -2.91 3.56 8.97
CA PHE A 88 -1.64 3.21 9.62
C PHE A 88 -1.83 2.38 10.89
N ALA A 89 -2.88 2.62 11.68
CA ALA A 89 -3.15 1.81 12.86
C ALA A 89 -3.61 0.40 12.49
N ILE A 90 -4.36 0.25 11.40
CA ILE A 90 -4.73 -1.07 10.86
C ILE A 90 -3.47 -1.84 10.43
N ILE A 91 -2.52 -1.20 9.75
CA ILE A 91 -1.23 -1.80 9.39
C ILE A 91 -0.47 -2.25 10.65
N ASP A 92 -0.46 -1.42 11.71
CA ASP A 92 0.18 -1.77 12.97
C ASP A 92 -0.47 -3.00 13.61
N VAL A 93 -1.79 -3.04 13.71
CA VAL A 93 -2.53 -4.18 14.26
C VAL A 93 -2.28 -5.44 13.43
N LEU A 94 -2.38 -5.36 12.10
CA LEU A 94 -2.10 -6.50 11.21
C LEU A 94 -0.67 -7.02 11.37
N SER A 95 0.31 -6.13 11.62
CA SER A 95 1.70 -6.51 11.83
C SER A 95 1.95 -7.25 13.15
N ILE A 96 1.15 -6.96 14.17
CA ILE A 96 1.23 -7.54 15.52
C ILE A 96 0.38 -8.81 15.63
N LEU A 97 -0.73 -8.89 14.91
CA LEU A 97 -1.74 -9.95 14.99
C LEU A 97 -1.14 -11.38 14.95
N PRO A 98 -0.20 -11.70 14.03
CA PRO A 98 0.42 -13.03 13.98
C PRO A 98 1.21 -13.42 15.22
N ALA A 99 1.66 -12.44 16.02
CA ALA A 99 2.39 -12.69 17.27
C ALA A 99 1.47 -12.90 18.47
N LEU A 100 0.26 -12.34 18.41
CA LEU A 100 -0.74 -12.45 19.50
C LEU A 100 -1.57 -13.72 19.40
N LEU A 101 -1.71 -14.31 18.22
CA LEU A 101 -2.51 -15.51 18.03
C LEU A 101 -1.71 -16.77 18.34
N PRO A 102 -2.19 -17.65 19.26
CA PRO A 102 -1.52 -18.90 19.56
C PRO A 102 -1.55 -19.82 18.33
N VAL A 103 -0.38 -20.19 17.83
CA VAL A 103 -0.20 -21.05 16.66
C VAL A 103 -0.45 -22.51 17.07
N ASN A 104 -1.70 -22.92 17.22
CA ASN A 104 -2.04 -24.34 17.22
C ASN A 104 -1.98 -24.85 15.76
N ALA A 105 -1.02 -25.71 15.49
CA ALA A 105 -0.53 -26.11 14.15
C ALA A 105 -1.57 -26.81 13.22
N GLY A 106 -2.80 -26.99 13.65
CA GLY A 106 -3.80 -27.82 12.96
C GLY A 106 -4.72 -27.10 11.95
N LEU A 107 -4.88 -25.81 12.01
CA LEU A 107 -5.84 -25.10 11.17
C LEU A 107 -5.14 -24.45 9.96
N LYS A 108 -5.62 -24.77 8.74
CA LYS A 108 -5.13 -24.17 7.47
C LYS A 108 -5.17 -22.64 7.50
N LEU A 109 -6.12 -22.04 8.25
CA LEU A 109 -6.24 -20.60 8.46
C LEU A 109 -4.98 -19.97 9.09
N PHE A 110 -4.29 -20.69 9.97
CA PHE A 110 -3.04 -20.19 10.59
C PHE A 110 -1.85 -20.13 9.63
N ARG A 111 -1.89 -20.85 8.50
CA ARG A 111 -0.88 -20.65 7.44
C ARG A 111 -1.05 -19.30 6.76
N LEU A 112 -2.31 -18.84 6.58
CA LEU A 112 -2.61 -17.52 6.06
C LEU A 112 -2.16 -16.42 7.04
N LEU A 113 -2.27 -16.65 8.35
CA LEU A 113 -1.78 -15.70 9.35
C LEU A 113 -0.26 -15.54 9.36
N ARG A 114 0.51 -16.55 8.87
CA ARG A 114 1.95 -16.37 8.63
C ARG A 114 2.22 -15.34 7.53
N LEU A 115 1.34 -15.26 6.52
CA LEU A 115 1.39 -14.19 5.52
C LEU A 115 1.14 -12.83 6.15
N GLY A 116 0.39 -12.77 7.26
CA GLY A 116 0.21 -11.57 8.06
C GLY A 116 1.52 -10.95 8.58
N LYS A 117 2.57 -11.75 8.74
CA LYS A 117 3.91 -11.22 9.06
C LYS A 117 4.45 -10.32 7.94
N ALA A 118 4.06 -10.55 6.69
CA ALA A 118 4.44 -9.68 5.58
C ALA A 118 3.87 -8.26 5.72
N PHE A 119 2.75 -8.06 6.43
CA PHE A 119 2.23 -6.73 6.72
C PHE A 119 3.16 -5.87 7.58
N ARG A 120 4.16 -6.48 8.24
CA ARG A 120 5.21 -5.72 8.94
C ARG A 120 5.99 -4.83 7.98
N THR A 121 6.15 -5.25 6.72
CA THR A 121 6.81 -4.44 5.69
C THR A 121 6.07 -3.14 5.41
N LEU A 122 4.73 -3.16 5.50
CA LEU A 122 3.91 -1.97 5.29
C LEU A 122 4.13 -0.90 6.37
N LYS A 123 4.67 -1.28 7.55
CA LYS A 123 5.07 -0.29 8.57
C LYS A 123 6.16 0.66 8.05
N PHE A 124 6.97 0.22 7.07
CA PHE A 124 7.99 1.05 6.44
C PHE A 124 7.39 2.31 5.79
N LEU A 125 6.18 2.20 5.25
CA LEU A 125 5.47 3.30 4.60
C LEU A 125 5.22 4.47 5.56
N ARG A 126 5.01 4.18 6.85
CA ARG A 126 4.79 5.21 7.87
C ARG A 126 6.02 6.09 8.09
N TYR A 127 7.23 5.53 8.01
CA TYR A 127 8.50 6.23 8.27
C TYR A 127 9.05 6.92 7.02
N SER A 128 8.37 6.79 5.89
CA SER A 128 8.75 7.44 4.63
C SER A 128 8.06 8.79 4.48
N LYS A 129 8.82 9.89 4.56
CA LYS A 129 8.31 11.25 4.28
C LYS A 129 7.71 11.34 2.87
N SER A 130 8.38 10.73 1.88
CA SER A 130 7.91 10.70 0.49
C SER A 130 6.59 9.97 0.33
N PHE A 131 6.33 8.92 1.13
CA PHE A 131 5.07 8.21 1.08
C PHE A 131 3.88 9.08 1.53
N ASN A 132 4.07 9.89 2.57
CA ASN A 132 3.04 10.83 3.02
C ASN A 132 2.71 11.86 1.93
N ILE A 133 3.71 12.33 1.18
CA ILE A 133 3.49 13.21 0.02
C ILE A 133 2.62 12.50 -1.02
N ILE A 134 2.94 11.25 -1.36
CA ILE A 134 2.15 10.46 -2.32
C ILE A 134 0.70 10.29 -1.85
N VAL A 135 0.49 9.99 -0.57
CA VAL A 135 -0.87 9.84 0.00
C VAL A 135 -1.65 11.15 -0.08
N ASN A 136 -1.01 12.29 0.21
CA ASN A 136 -1.64 13.61 0.09
C ASN A 136 -1.99 13.91 -1.38
N VAL A 137 -1.10 13.62 -2.31
CA VAL A 137 -1.35 13.79 -3.76
C VAL A 137 -2.53 12.93 -4.20
N MET A 138 -2.57 11.66 -3.81
CA MET A 138 -3.69 10.77 -4.14
C MET A 138 -5.02 11.29 -3.56
N HIS A 139 -4.98 11.83 -2.36
CA HIS A 139 -6.17 12.43 -1.74
C HIS A 139 -6.62 13.70 -2.46
N ASN A 140 -5.69 14.58 -2.81
CA ASN A 140 -5.97 15.84 -3.50
C ASN A 140 -6.42 15.62 -4.95
N GLN A 141 -5.92 14.57 -5.62
CA GLN A 141 -6.23 14.22 -7.01
C GLN A 141 -7.29 13.11 -7.14
N LYS A 142 -8.02 12.79 -6.05
CA LYS A 142 -8.93 11.64 -6.04
C LYS A 142 -9.99 11.70 -7.13
N GLU A 143 -10.57 12.87 -7.41
CA GLU A 143 -11.62 13.03 -8.42
C GLU A 143 -11.09 12.73 -9.83
N SER A 144 -9.87 13.21 -10.14
CA SER A 144 -9.20 12.92 -11.41
C SER A 144 -8.85 11.45 -11.52
N LEU A 145 -8.35 10.84 -10.44
CA LEU A 145 -8.00 9.42 -10.41
C LEU A 145 -9.24 8.52 -10.49
N GLU A 146 -10.34 8.88 -9.82
CA GLU A 146 -11.62 8.17 -9.94
C GLU A 146 -12.14 8.19 -11.38
N ALA A 147 -12.10 9.34 -12.06
CA ALA A 147 -12.50 9.43 -13.46
C ALA A 147 -11.68 8.53 -14.36
N VAL A 148 -10.37 8.45 -14.14
CA VAL A 148 -9.48 7.55 -14.90
C VAL A 148 -9.75 6.09 -14.57
N CYS A 149 -10.05 5.74 -13.31
CA CYS A 149 -10.45 4.39 -12.93
C CYS A 149 -11.74 3.95 -13.62
N TYR A 150 -12.76 4.83 -13.69
CA TYR A 150 -13.99 4.54 -14.45
C TYR A 150 -13.71 4.35 -15.93
N LEU A 151 -12.86 5.19 -16.53
CA LEU A 151 -12.45 5.06 -17.92
C LEU A 151 -11.74 3.71 -18.17
N ALA A 152 -10.78 3.36 -17.33
CA ALA A 152 -10.04 2.09 -17.42
C ALA A 152 -10.97 0.88 -17.27
N PHE A 153 -11.88 0.92 -16.29
CA PHE A 153 -12.87 -0.14 -16.08
C PHE A 153 -13.79 -0.30 -17.30
N GLY A 154 -14.35 0.80 -17.80
CA GLY A 154 -15.20 0.79 -18.97
C GLY A 154 -14.47 0.25 -20.20
N TYR A 155 -13.21 0.64 -20.38
CA TYR A 155 -12.35 0.14 -21.45
C TYR A 155 -12.11 -1.38 -21.33
N VAL A 156 -11.79 -1.89 -20.13
CA VAL A 156 -11.58 -3.32 -19.89
C VAL A 156 -12.84 -4.11 -20.26
N ILE A 157 -14.00 -3.67 -19.79
CA ILE A 157 -15.27 -4.34 -20.08
C ILE A 157 -15.57 -4.31 -21.58
N LEU A 158 -15.42 -3.16 -22.23
CA LEU A 158 -15.67 -3.02 -23.67
C LEU A 158 -14.73 -3.91 -24.50
N SER A 159 -13.44 -3.88 -24.20
CA SER A 159 -12.44 -4.72 -24.87
C SER A 159 -12.71 -6.21 -24.68
N ALA A 160 -13.09 -6.60 -23.45
CA ALA A 160 -13.45 -7.98 -23.14
C ALA A 160 -14.69 -8.44 -23.91
N LEU A 161 -15.75 -7.62 -23.97
CA LEU A 161 -16.96 -7.92 -24.74
C LEU A 161 -16.69 -8.11 -26.24
N ILE A 162 -15.90 -7.19 -26.82
CA ILE A 162 -15.54 -7.28 -28.24
C ILE A 162 -14.74 -8.57 -28.47
N MET A 163 -13.72 -8.83 -27.64
CA MET A 163 -12.84 -9.98 -27.82
C MET A 163 -13.60 -11.31 -27.61
N TYR A 164 -14.46 -11.38 -26.59
CA TYR A 164 -15.31 -12.56 -26.32
C TYR A 164 -16.24 -12.87 -27.50
N SER A 165 -16.72 -11.82 -28.21
CA SER A 165 -17.58 -11.99 -29.38
C SER A 165 -16.82 -12.39 -30.66
N VAL A 166 -15.58 -11.90 -30.79
CA VAL A 166 -14.77 -12.09 -32.01
C VAL A 166 -13.95 -13.38 -31.98
N GLU A 167 -13.60 -13.84 -30.79
CA GLU A 167 -12.71 -15.01 -30.55
C GLU A 167 -13.38 -16.07 -29.65
N PRO A 168 -14.57 -16.58 -29.98
CA PRO A 168 -15.30 -17.51 -29.12
C PRO A 168 -14.56 -18.84 -28.87
N GLU A 169 -13.66 -19.24 -29.78
CA GLU A 169 -12.86 -20.46 -29.64
C GLU A 169 -11.66 -20.30 -28.70
N THR A 170 -11.18 -19.06 -28.51
CA THR A 170 -10.04 -18.74 -27.62
C THR A 170 -10.49 -18.42 -26.20
N PHE A 171 -11.64 -17.79 -26.06
CA PHE A 171 -12.19 -17.36 -24.78
C PHE A 171 -13.41 -18.22 -24.39
N ASP A 172 -13.18 -19.32 -23.65
CA ASP A 172 -14.23 -20.25 -23.20
C ASP A 172 -15.33 -19.58 -22.37
N ASN A 173 -14.97 -18.50 -21.67
CA ASN A 173 -15.92 -17.70 -20.89
C ASN A 173 -15.47 -16.23 -20.81
N PHE A 174 -16.41 -15.37 -20.44
CA PHE A 174 -16.20 -13.92 -20.35
C PHE A 174 -15.08 -13.54 -19.38
N PHE A 175 -14.86 -14.32 -18.31
CA PHE A 175 -13.77 -14.05 -17.35
C PHE A 175 -12.39 -14.09 -18.00
N TYR A 176 -12.14 -15.03 -18.92
CA TYR A 176 -10.87 -15.10 -19.66
C TYR A 176 -10.68 -13.89 -20.57
N ALA A 177 -11.75 -13.38 -21.17
CA ALA A 177 -11.69 -12.17 -21.98
C ALA A 177 -11.38 -10.93 -21.11
N VAL A 178 -11.98 -10.81 -19.93
CA VAL A 178 -11.65 -9.75 -18.94
C VAL A 178 -10.21 -9.87 -18.46
N TYR A 179 -9.77 -11.08 -18.13
CA TYR A 179 -8.39 -11.36 -17.74
C TYR A 179 -7.40 -10.88 -18.82
N TRP A 180 -7.64 -11.28 -20.08
CA TRP A 180 -6.83 -10.83 -21.22
C TRP A 180 -6.84 -9.30 -21.37
N ALA A 181 -7.99 -8.67 -21.25
CA ALA A 181 -8.12 -7.21 -21.39
C ALA A 181 -7.34 -6.47 -20.29
N VAL A 182 -7.40 -6.95 -19.04
CA VAL A 182 -6.62 -6.39 -17.91
C VAL A 182 -5.12 -6.59 -18.14
N VAL A 183 -4.68 -7.78 -18.51
CA VAL A 183 -3.27 -8.12 -18.75
C VAL A 183 -2.71 -7.29 -19.92
N THR A 184 -3.52 -7.06 -20.94
CA THR A 184 -3.16 -6.24 -22.10
C THR A 184 -3.11 -4.76 -21.74
N LEU A 185 -4.15 -4.23 -21.07
CA LEU A 185 -4.19 -2.83 -20.60
C LEU A 185 -3.00 -2.49 -19.71
N THR A 186 -2.68 -3.37 -18.76
CA THR A 186 -1.57 -3.15 -17.82
C THR A 186 -0.19 -3.39 -18.44
N THR A 187 -0.12 -3.73 -19.72
CA THR A 187 1.12 -4.03 -20.45
C THR A 187 1.92 -5.22 -19.91
N VAL A 188 1.32 -6.10 -19.10
CA VAL A 188 1.97 -7.30 -18.54
C VAL A 188 2.19 -8.35 -19.63
N GLY A 189 1.13 -8.70 -20.40
CA GLY A 189 1.21 -9.57 -21.57
C GLY A 189 1.78 -10.97 -21.29
N TYR A 190 1.20 -11.72 -20.35
CA TYR A 190 1.69 -13.09 -20.04
C TYR A 190 1.76 -14.02 -21.25
N GLY A 191 0.88 -13.81 -22.27
CA GLY A 191 0.89 -14.61 -23.48
C GLY A 191 0.30 -16.03 -23.33
N ASP A 192 -0.36 -16.29 -22.24
CA ASP A 192 -1.08 -17.54 -21.95
C ASP A 192 -2.43 -17.61 -22.68
N ILE A 193 -3.08 -16.47 -22.89
CA ILE A 193 -4.30 -16.31 -23.67
C ILE A 193 -4.11 -15.10 -24.60
N TYR A 194 -4.31 -15.29 -25.89
CA TYR A 194 -4.15 -14.23 -26.91
C TYR A 194 -5.04 -14.50 -28.14
N PRO A 195 -5.46 -13.46 -28.89
CA PRO A 195 -6.28 -13.63 -30.09
C PRO A 195 -5.50 -14.32 -31.20
N VAL A 196 -6.14 -15.30 -31.84
CA VAL A 196 -5.55 -16.10 -32.91
C VAL A 196 -6.06 -15.69 -34.30
N SER A 197 -7.30 -15.19 -34.40
CA SER A 197 -7.89 -14.75 -35.67
C SER A 197 -7.31 -13.43 -36.15
N VAL A 198 -7.44 -13.16 -37.45
CA VAL A 198 -7.00 -11.87 -38.03
C VAL A 198 -7.78 -10.71 -37.44
N ILE A 199 -9.09 -10.87 -37.24
CA ILE A 199 -9.95 -9.83 -36.66
C ILE A 199 -9.58 -9.57 -35.22
N GLY A 200 -9.41 -10.62 -34.39
CA GLY A 200 -8.99 -10.50 -33.02
C GLY A 200 -7.64 -9.80 -32.86
N ARG A 201 -6.68 -10.07 -33.76
CA ARG A 201 -5.39 -9.36 -33.77
C ARG A 201 -5.51 -7.89 -34.12
N ILE A 202 -6.39 -7.53 -35.05
CA ILE A 202 -6.66 -6.13 -35.36
C ILE A 202 -7.26 -5.41 -34.19
N VAL A 203 -8.27 -6.02 -33.53
CA VAL A 203 -8.88 -5.49 -32.29
C VAL A 203 -7.83 -5.33 -31.21
N SER A 204 -6.93 -6.31 -31.05
CA SER A 204 -5.84 -6.26 -30.08
C SER A 204 -4.88 -5.11 -30.33
N MET A 205 -4.51 -4.85 -31.58
CA MET A 205 -3.65 -3.71 -31.93
C MET A 205 -4.30 -2.37 -31.55
N ILE A 206 -5.58 -2.17 -31.90
CA ILE A 206 -6.32 -0.95 -31.55
C ILE A 206 -6.42 -0.82 -30.02
N SER A 207 -6.76 -1.91 -29.34
CA SER A 207 -6.83 -1.96 -27.88
C SER A 207 -5.50 -1.57 -27.24
N SER A 208 -4.37 -2.06 -27.75
CA SER A 208 -3.06 -1.74 -27.20
C SER A 208 -2.73 -0.25 -27.27
N PHE A 209 -3.03 0.42 -28.39
CA PHE A 209 -2.85 1.87 -28.51
C PHE A 209 -3.70 2.66 -27.51
N MET A 210 -4.99 2.30 -27.37
CA MET A 210 -5.88 2.94 -26.42
C MET A 210 -5.45 2.65 -24.98
N GLY A 211 -5.00 1.44 -24.70
CA GLY A 211 -4.51 1.02 -23.39
C GLY A 211 -3.33 1.84 -22.89
N ILE A 212 -2.35 2.11 -23.76
CA ILE A 212 -1.20 2.97 -23.42
C ILE A 212 -1.65 4.37 -23.00
N ALA A 213 -2.60 4.97 -23.72
CA ALA A 213 -3.12 6.29 -23.38
C ALA A 213 -3.82 6.29 -22.01
N ILE A 214 -4.63 5.26 -21.71
CA ILE A 214 -5.35 5.13 -20.43
C ILE A 214 -4.39 4.94 -19.25
N VAL A 215 -3.35 4.13 -19.40
CA VAL A 215 -2.35 3.89 -18.34
C VAL A 215 -1.45 5.11 -18.12
N ALA A 216 -1.21 5.93 -19.14
CA ALA A 216 -0.42 7.15 -18.99
C ALA A 216 -1.12 8.24 -18.15
N LEU A 217 -2.46 8.28 -18.12
CA LEU A 217 -3.22 9.29 -17.40
C LEU A 217 -2.98 9.30 -15.87
N PRO A 218 -3.11 8.17 -15.14
CA PRO A 218 -2.83 8.17 -13.69
C PRO A 218 -1.38 8.57 -13.39
N THR A 219 -0.43 8.11 -14.22
CA THR A 219 0.98 8.45 -14.05
C THR A 219 1.20 9.95 -14.19
N GLY A 220 0.60 10.59 -15.18
CA GLY A 220 0.67 12.03 -15.37
C GLY A 220 0.06 12.82 -14.22
N ILE A 221 -1.13 12.42 -13.75
CA ILE A 221 -1.84 13.06 -12.64
C ILE A 221 -1.02 12.97 -11.34
N ILE A 222 -0.51 11.78 -11.01
CA ILE A 222 0.29 11.57 -9.80
C ILE A 222 1.60 12.36 -9.87
N THR A 223 2.30 12.34 -11.01
CA THR A 223 3.56 13.06 -11.19
C THR A 223 3.36 14.57 -11.05
N ALA A 224 2.36 15.14 -11.73
CA ALA A 224 2.06 16.57 -11.63
C ALA A 224 1.68 16.97 -10.19
N GLY A 225 0.84 16.18 -9.53
CA GLY A 225 0.47 16.40 -8.13
C GLY A 225 1.66 16.30 -7.17
N PHE A 226 2.58 15.38 -7.41
CA PHE A 226 3.79 15.22 -6.60
C PHE A 226 4.74 16.42 -6.74
N MET A 227 4.94 16.90 -7.95
CA MET A 227 5.77 18.10 -8.20
C MET A 227 5.17 19.34 -7.55
N ALA A 228 3.87 19.56 -7.69
CA ALA A 228 3.16 20.69 -7.06
C ALA A 228 3.26 20.65 -5.52
N GLU A 229 3.18 19.48 -4.91
CA GLU A 229 3.29 19.33 -3.45
C GLU A 229 4.73 19.56 -2.96
N LEU A 230 5.75 19.20 -3.75
CA LEU A 230 7.15 19.51 -3.43
C LEU A 230 7.43 21.02 -3.51
N GLU A 231 6.96 21.69 -4.57
CA GLU A 231 7.10 23.15 -4.73
C GLU A 231 6.45 23.90 -3.58
N ARG A 232 5.24 23.47 -3.17
CA ARG A 232 4.54 24.06 -2.02
C ARG A 232 5.36 23.95 -0.75
N LYS A 233 5.94 22.77 -0.45
CA LYS A 233 6.77 22.57 0.74
C LYS A 233 8.02 23.45 0.73
N GLN A 234 8.67 23.61 -0.41
CA GLN A 234 9.82 24.49 -0.54
C GLN A 234 9.47 25.96 -0.28
N SER A 235 8.33 26.42 -0.81
CA SER A 235 7.87 27.79 -0.59
C SER A 235 7.51 28.06 0.89
N ASP A 236 6.90 27.08 1.57
CA ASP A 236 6.59 27.18 2.99
C ASP A 236 7.88 27.26 3.84
N ASP A 237 8.88 26.42 3.55
CA ASP A 237 10.19 26.42 4.22
C ASP A 237 10.99 27.72 4.01
N GLU A 238 10.86 28.39 2.85
CA GLU A 238 11.49 29.67 2.55
C GLU A 238 10.79 30.84 3.26
N SER A 239 9.49 30.75 3.48
CA SER A 239 8.70 31.79 4.15
C SER A 239 8.89 31.82 5.68
N GLU A 240 9.38 30.72 6.28
CA GLU A 240 9.65 30.59 7.71
C GLU A 240 11.10 30.98 8.08
N LYS A 241 11.97 31.23 7.10
CA LYS A 241 13.36 31.71 7.30
C LYS A 241 13.48 33.21 7.20
#